data_cb49ba5ed1371c2c4bc2bc9b79436671
#
_entry.id   cb49ba5ed1371c2c4bc2bc9b79436671
#
_cell.length_a   1.000
_cell.length_b   1.000
_cell.length_c   1.000
_cell.angle_alpha   90.00
_cell.angle_beta   90.00
_cell.angle_gamma   90.00
#
_symmetry.space_group_name_H-M   'P 1'
#
loop_
_entity.id
_entity.type
_entity.pdbx_description
1 polymer ?
#
loop_
_entity_poly.entity_id
_entity_poly.type
_entity_poly.pdbx_seq_one_letter_code
_entity_poly.pdbx_strand_id
1 'polypeptide(L)'
;MSHHPFQKIALLPTLLKKGRAKYVWNVFLNRLYSKEIAFGFKRDLSVPFKKPRTLKPITIRTCIDTDEAYFIDNPNNGLIHKFNTCYVGLTKEQIPCARVWLIDASENKKLKSIWGKRFPQLKKDEVLLENVFTVPKYRGMGIIPAFLYDVAETSKDLGAKYAITFGEVKNKNTSRSYNYAGFSPYIVRRVSYFLFIKSITFEEVSKEYLD
;
A
#
# COMPACT_ATOMS: atom_id res chain seq x y z
N MET A 1 -9.13 -4.07 -18.03
CA MET A 1 -10.56 -4.37 -18.11
C MET A 1 -11.29 -3.41 -17.18
N SER A 2 -12.03 -2.46 -17.73
CA SER A 2 -12.88 -1.58 -16.92
C SER A 2 -13.98 -2.46 -16.32
N HIS A 3 -13.94 -2.71 -15.03
CA HIS A 3 -15.06 -3.36 -14.36
C HIS A 3 -16.27 -2.44 -14.40
N HIS A 4 -17.15 -2.67 -15.36
CA HIS A 4 -18.45 -2.01 -15.44
C HIS A 4 -19.18 -2.18 -14.10
N PRO A 5 -19.82 -1.12 -13.58
CA PRO A 5 -20.58 -1.17 -12.32
C PRO A 5 -21.66 -2.28 -12.32
N PHE A 6 -22.17 -2.65 -13.48
CA PHE A 6 -23.17 -3.71 -13.67
C PHE A 6 -22.70 -5.13 -13.32
N GLN A 7 -21.39 -5.47 -13.51
CA GLN A 7 -20.88 -6.79 -13.13
C GLN A 7 -20.87 -7.00 -11.61
N LYS A 8 -20.73 -5.94 -10.82
CA LYS A 8 -20.79 -6.03 -9.35
C LYS A 8 -22.22 -6.18 -8.82
N ILE A 9 -23.21 -5.68 -9.54
CA ILE A 9 -24.64 -5.84 -9.20
C ILE A 9 -25.08 -7.30 -9.43
N ALA A 10 -24.57 -7.96 -10.46
CA ALA A 10 -24.87 -9.37 -10.75
C ALA A 10 -24.36 -10.34 -9.65
N LEU A 11 -23.41 -9.93 -8.81
CA LEU A 11 -22.91 -10.73 -7.70
C LEU A 11 -23.76 -10.60 -6.42
N LEU A 12 -24.63 -9.61 -6.32
CA LEU A 12 -25.44 -9.35 -5.13
C LEU A 12 -26.32 -10.55 -4.72
N PRO A 13 -27.08 -11.20 -5.66
CA PRO A 13 -27.91 -12.35 -5.31
C PRO A 13 -27.08 -13.53 -4.75
N THR A 14 -25.90 -13.74 -5.33
CA THR A 14 -24.98 -14.82 -4.91
C THR A 14 -24.42 -14.57 -3.52
N LEU A 15 -24.08 -13.32 -3.19
CA LEU A 15 -23.58 -12.94 -1.86
C LEU A 15 -24.67 -13.03 -0.80
N LEU A 16 -25.90 -12.66 -1.12
CA LEU A 16 -27.06 -12.78 -0.23
C LEU A 16 -27.38 -14.26 0.06
N LYS A 17 -27.38 -15.12 -0.97
CA LYS A 17 -27.56 -16.58 -0.81
C LYS A 17 -26.47 -17.23 0.04
N LYS A 18 -25.25 -16.67 0.06
CA LYS A 18 -24.13 -17.14 0.91
C LYS A 18 -24.15 -16.56 2.33
N GLY A 19 -25.27 -16.00 2.79
CA GLY A 19 -25.40 -15.45 4.15
C GLY A 19 -24.59 -14.18 4.40
N ARG A 20 -24.08 -13.50 3.34
CA ARG A 20 -23.26 -12.29 3.47
C ARG A 20 -24.07 -10.98 3.42
N ALA A 21 -25.32 -11.00 3.86
CA ALA A 21 -26.21 -9.84 3.85
C ALA A 21 -25.61 -8.62 4.58
N LYS A 22 -24.99 -8.84 5.76
CA LYS A 22 -24.30 -7.78 6.52
C LYS A 22 -23.17 -7.13 5.73
N TYR A 23 -22.40 -7.93 4.99
CA TYR A 23 -21.32 -7.40 4.11
C TYR A 23 -21.90 -6.55 2.99
N VAL A 24 -22.94 -7.04 2.31
CA VAL A 24 -23.62 -6.31 1.23
C VAL A 24 -24.18 -4.98 1.74
N TRP A 25 -24.83 -5.00 2.91
CA TRP A 25 -25.36 -3.82 3.57
C TRP A 25 -24.27 -2.79 3.92
N ASN A 26 -23.16 -3.24 4.50
CA ASN A 26 -22.03 -2.35 4.80
C ASN A 26 -21.42 -1.73 3.52
N VAL A 27 -21.30 -2.51 2.43
CA VAL A 27 -20.83 -1.97 1.14
C VAL A 27 -21.81 -0.93 0.59
N PHE A 28 -23.11 -1.15 0.72
CA PHE A 28 -24.14 -0.19 0.31
C PHE A 28 -24.03 1.12 1.12
N LEU A 29 -24.01 1.03 2.45
CA LEU A 29 -23.87 2.20 3.31
C LEU A 29 -22.59 2.98 3.04
N ASN A 30 -21.46 2.28 2.87
CA ASN A 30 -20.19 2.91 2.55
C ASN A 30 -20.19 3.63 1.18
N ARG A 31 -21.01 3.18 0.23
CA ARG A 31 -21.17 3.86 -1.05
C ARG A 31 -22.19 4.98 -0.99
N LEU A 32 -23.15 4.91 -0.08
CA LEU A 32 -24.07 6.01 0.19
C LEU A 32 -23.33 7.19 0.80
N TYR A 33 -22.50 6.91 1.82
CA TYR A 33 -21.65 7.91 2.46
C TYR A 33 -20.43 7.25 3.10
N SER A 34 -19.24 7.67 2.67
CA SER A 34 -18.00 7.37 3.38
C SER A 34 -16.92 8.37 3.04
N LYS A 35 -15.95 8.51 3.94
CA LYS A 35 -14.76 9.35 3.78
C LYS A 35 -13.54 8.59 4.29
N GLU A 36 -12.56 8.44 3.43
CA GLU A 36 -11.24 7.88 3.75
C GLU A 36 -10.19 8.97 3.52
N ILE A 37 -9.33 9.17 4.48
CA ILE A 37 -8.22 10.12 4.39
C ILE A 37 -6.93 9.33 4.57
N ALA A 38 -5.99 9.52 3.67
CA ALA A 38 -4.67 8.92 3.74
C ALA A 38 -3.59 9.97 3.44
N PHE A 39 -2.47 9.87 4.14
CA PHE A 39 -1.26 10.59 3.74
C PHE A 39 -0.55 9.84 2.63
N GLY A 40 -0.09 10.58 1.61
CA GLY A 40 1.02 10.17 0.77
C GLY A 40 2.30 10.59 1.46
N PHE A 41 3.21 9.65 1.63
CA PHE A 41 4.53 9.84 2.20
C PHE A 41 5.55 9.76 1.09
N LYS A 42 6.57 10.62 1.13
CA LYS A 42 7.67 10.64 0.16
C LYS A 42 9.00 10.65 0.89
N ARG A 43 9.94 9.88 0.37
CA ARG A 43 11.35 9.90 0.78
C ARG A 43 12.21 10.31 -0.40
N ASP A 44 13.08 11.30 -0.20
CA ASP A 44 14.14 11.66 -1.13
C ASP A 44 15.31 10.69 -0.91
N LEU A 45 15.62 9.89 -1.92
CA LEU A 45 16.66 8.86 -1.87
C LEU A 45 18.07 9.44 -2.07
N SER A 46 18.19 10.69 -2.51
CA SER A 46 19.47 11.38 -2.61
C SER A 46 19.97 11.86 -1.24
N VAL A 47 19.05 12.02 -0.27
CA VAL A 47 19.38 12.43 1.08
C VAL A 47 19.74 11.20 1.92
N PRO A 48 20.96 11.16 2.49
CA PRO A 48 21.36 10.06 3.36
C PRO A 48 20.43 9.92 4.57
N PHE A 49 20.00 8.71 4.84
CA PHE A 49 19.17 8.40 6.02
C PHE A 49 19.70 7.16 6.72
N LYS A 50 19.72 7.19 8.06
CA LYS A 50 20.21 6.06 8.84
C LYS A 50 19.19 4.91 8.82
N LYS A 51 19.63 3.71 8.45
CA LYS A 51 18.78 2.51 8.50
C LYS A 51 18.14 2.34 9.87
N PRO A 52 16.81 2.17 9.94
CA PRO A 52 16.11 1.90 11.19
C PRO A 52 16.57 0.60 11.85
N ARG A 53 16.61 0.60 13.18
CA ARG A 53 16.87 -0.62 13.95
C ARG A 53 15.63 -1.50 13.96
N THR A 54 15.84 -2.82 13.96
CA THR A 54 14.80 -3.83 14.16
C THR A 54 15.23 -4.81 15.24
N LEU A 55 14.25 -5.35 15.97
CA LEU A 55 14.52 -6.37 17.01
C LEU A 55 14.95 -7.71 16.39
N LYS A 56 14.58 -7.98 15.14
CA LYS A 56 15.01 -9.15 14.38
C LYS A 56 15.68 -8.68 13.08
N PRO A 57 16.93 -9.04 12.83
CA PRO A 57 17.58 -8.77 11.55
C PRO A 57 16.76 -9.37 10.40
N ILE A 58 16.66 -8.61 9.33
CA ILE A 58 15.98 -9.04 8.10
C ILE A 58 16.89 -8.83 6.90
N THR A 59 16.69 -9.66 5.90
CA THR A 59 17.21 -9.48 4.53
C THR A 59 16.05 -9.32 3.58
N ILE A 60 16.31 -8.79 2.38
CA ILE A 60 15.28 -8.63 1.35
C ILE A 60 15.64 -9.41 0.11
N ARG A 61 14.64 -9.92 -0.60
CA ARG A 61 14.72 -10.44 -1.97
C ARG A 61 13.42 -10.23 -2.71
N THR A 62 13.44 -10.46 -4.00
CA THR A 62 12.19 -10.54 -4.78
C THR A 62 11.34 -11.72 -4.33
N CYS A 63 10.02 -11.53 -4.39
CA CYS A 63 9.03 -12.55 -4.06
C CYS A 63 9.07 -13.69 -5.07
N ILE A 64 8.85 -14.92 -4.59
CA ILE A 64 8.63 -16.12 -5.41
C ILE A 64 7.27 -16.72 -5.08
N ASP A 65 6.74 -17.59 -5.93
CA ASP A 65 5.37 -18.12 -5.82
C ASP A 65 5.09 -18.81 -4.47
N THR A 66 6.08 -19.52 -3.93
CA THR A 66 5.96 -20.20 -2.63
C THR A 66 5.78 -19.26 -1.44
N ASP A 67 6.12 -17.97 -1.61
CA ASP A 67 5.96 -16.98 -0.54
C ASP A 67 4.48 -16.62 -0.28
N GLU A 68 3.58 -16.83 -1.25
CA GLU A 68 2.15 -16.52 -1.10
C GLU A 68 1.53 -17.14 0.15
N ALA A 69 1.93 -18.34 0.50
CA ALA A 69 1.42 -19.07 1.65
C ALA A 69 1.65 -18.34 2.99
N TYR A 70 2.67 -17.50 3.08
CA TYR A 70 2.96 -16.71 4.28
C TYR A 70 2.10 -15.45 4.41
N PHE A 71 1.44 -15.04 3.33
CA PHE A 71 0.67 -13.78 3.26
C PHE A 71 -0.83 -14.00 3.04
N ILE A 72 -1.34 -15.17 3.38
CA ILE A 72 -2.74 -15.56 3.18
C ILE A 72 -3.73 -14.59 3.87
N ASP A 73 -3.33 -14.01 5.00
CA ASP A 73 -4.13 -13.02 5.73
C ASP A 73 -4.13 -11.63 5.07
N ASN A 74 -3.32 -11.42 4.03
CA ASN A 74 -3.34 -10.16 3.31
C ASN A 74 -4.52 -10.13 2.33
N PRO A 75 -5.48 -9.19 2.49
CA PRO A 75 -6.67 -9.11 1.63
C PRO A 75 -6.35 -8.88 0.15
N ASN A 76 -5.14 -8.38 -0.15
CA ASN A 76 -4.67 -8.13 -1.51
C ASN A 76 -3.68 -9.21 -2.01
N ASN A 77 -3.64 -10.39 -1.39
CA ASN A 77 -2.69 -11.44 -1.77
C ASN A 77 -2.78 -11.80 -3.25
N GLY A 78 -3.97 -11.91 -3.82
CA GLY A 78 -4.19 -12.21 -5.25
C GLY A 78 -3.69 -11.14 -6.24
N LEU A 79 -3.09 -10.03 -5.77
CA LEU A 79 -2.46 -9.03 -6.64
C LEU A 79 -0.96 -9.32 -6.88
N ILE A 80 -0.39 -10.37 -6.28
CA ILE A 80 1.05 -10.66 -6.34
C ILE A 80 1.57 -10.78 -7.78
N HIS A 81 0.75 -11.33 -8.69
CA HIS A 81 1.11 -11.47 -10.11
C HIS A 81 0.65 -10.29 -10.99
N LYS A 82 0.13 -9.22 -10.39
CA LYS A 82 -0.36 -8.05 -11.15
C LYS A 82 0.71 -7.02 -11.43
N PHE A 83 1.72 -6.93 -10.57
CA PHE A 83 2.84 -6.00 -10.72
C PHE A 83 4.14 -6.77 -10.93
N ASN A 84 5.10 -6.12 -11.59
CA ASN A 84 6.34 -6.78 -12.03
C ASN A 84 7.24 -7.11 -10.86
N THR A 85 7.26 -6.29 -9.81
CA THR A 85 8.23 -6.41 -8.72
C THR A 85 7.55 -6.42 -7.36
N CYS A 86 7.74 -7.51 -6.65
CA CYS A 86 7.34 -7.69 -5.27
C CYS A 86 8.56 -8.06 -4.44
N TYR A 87 8.78 -7.38 -3.33
CA TYR A 87 9.84 -7.71 -2.38
C TYR A 87 9.28 -8.38 -1.14
N VAL A 88 10.04 -9.33 -0.60
CA VAL A 88 9.79 -9.94 0.70
C VAL A 88 10.95 -9.69 1.65
N GLY A 89 10.62 -9.42 2.91
CA GLY A 89 11.55 -9.41 4.02
C GLY A 89 11.63 -10.80 4.64
N LEU A 90 12.84 -11.30 4.83
CA LEU A 90 13.12 -12.62 5.38
C LEU A 90 13.75 -12.47 6.76
N THR A 91 13.35 -13.32 7.69
CA THR A 91 14.05 -13.49 8.97
C THR A 91 15.42 -14.14 8.75
N LYS A 92 16.24 -14.22 9.82
CA LYS A 92 17.53 -14.93 9.77
C LYS A 92 17.36 -16.41 9.32
N GLU A 93 16.24 -17.01 9.67
CA GLU A 93 15.85 -18.39 9.30
C GLU A 93 15.27 -18.49 7.89
N GLN A 94 15.39 -17.44 7.07
CA GLN A 94 14.87 -17.36 5.69
C GLN A 94 13.34 -17.49 5.59
N ILE A 95 12.61 -17.14 6.66
CA ILE A 95 11.15 -17.18 6.70
C ILE A 95 10.57 -15.82 6.27
N PRO A 96 9.67 -15.76 5.27
CA PRO A 96 8.99 -14.54 4.87
C PRO A 96 8.20 -13.92 6.02
N CYS A 97 8.48 -12.65 6.32
CA CYS A 97 7.87 -11.92 7.43
C CYS A 97 7.23 -10.58 7.04
N ALA A 98 7.63 -10.01 5.91
CA ALA A 98 7.07 -8.78 5.37
C ALA A 98 7.03 -8.82 3.84
N ARG A 99 6.12 -8.04 3.23
CA ARG A 99 5.97 -7.94 1.78
C ARG A 99 5.59 -6.52 1.37
N VAL A 100 6.05 -6.10 0.18
CA VAL A 100 5.68 -4.84 -0.47
C VAL A 100 5.81 -4.97 -1.99
N TRP A 101 4.92 -4.34 -2.76
CA TRP A 101 5.14 -4.13 -4.19
C TRP A 101 5.91 -2.83 -4.42
N LEU A 102 6.91 -2.94 -5.28
CA LEU A 102 7.61 -1.80 -5.84
C LEU A 102 7.08 -1.59 -7.25
N ILE A 103 6.43 -0.46 -7.47
CA ILE A 103 5.75 -0.11 -8.72
C ILE A 103 6.44 1.14 -9.27
N ASP A 104 6.97 1.07 -10.47
CA ASP A 104 7.60 2.20 -11.15
C ASP A 104 6.67 2.87 -12.18
N ALA A 105 7.15 3.94 -12.80
CA ALA A 105 6.38 4.72 -13.77
C ALA A 105 5.95 3.94 -15.03
N SER A 106 6.64 2.86 -15.40
CA SER A 106 6.27 2.02 -16.54
C SER A 106 4.95 1.29 -16.30
N GLU A 107 4.59 1.07 -15.04
CA GLU A 107 3.38 0.37 -14.61
C GLU A 107 2.19 1.31 -14.34
N ASN A 108 2.29 2.61 -14.63
CA ASN A 108 1.22 3.59 -14.43
C ASN A 108 -0.13 3.14 -15.05
N LYS A 109 -0.11 2.50 -16.22
CA LYS A 109 -1.33 1.98 -16.86
C LYS A 109 -1.97 0.85 -16.03
N LYS A 110 -1.15 -0.06 -15.48
CA LYS A 110 -1.61 -1.14 -14.59
C LYS A 110 -2.14 -0.56 -13.28
N LEU A 111 -1.40 0.35 -12.66
CA LEU A 111 -1.78 1.05 -11.44
C LEU A 111 -3.16 1.69 -11.58
N LYS A 112 -3.37 2.45 -12.67
CA LYS A 112 -4.66 3.07 -12.99
C LYS A 112 -5.78 2.05 -13.27
N SER A 113 -5.48 0.92 -13.91
CA SER A 113 -6.48 -0.11 -14.22
C SER A 113 -6.99 -0.82 -12.97
N ILE A 114 -6.14 -1.02 -11.95
CA ILE A 114 -6.46 -1.74 -10.72
C ILE A 114 -7.14 -0.81 -9.70
N TRP A 115 -6.57 0.38 -9.47
CA TRP A 115 -7.01 1.29 -8.40
C TRP A 115 -7.63 2.60 -8.90
N GLY A 116 -7.74 2.79 -10.23
CA GLY A 116 -8.28 4.01 -10.83
C GLY A 116 -7.38 5.21 -10.53
N LYS A 117 -7.99 6.28 -10.04
CA LYS A 117 -7.29 7.53 -9.65
C LYS A 117 -6.80 7.53 -8.20
N ARG A 118 -6.72 6.37 -7.54
CA ARG A 118 -6.36 6.28 -6.11
C ARG A 118 -4.91 6.69 -5.82
N PHE A 119 -4.05 6.60 -6.81
CA PHE A 119 -2.64 7.04 -6.73
C PHE A 119 -2.37 8.11 -7.79
N PRO A 120 -1.44 9.04 -7.52
CA PRO A 120 -0.97 9.96 -8.54
C PRO A 120 -0.26 9.19 -9.64
N GLN A 121 -0.14 9.79 -10.82
CA GLN A 121 0.70 9.27 -11.87
C GLN A 121 2.16 9.42 -11.45
N LEU A 122 2.90 8.30 -11.40
CA LEU A 122 4.30 8.30 -11.03
C LEU A 122 5.15 8.96 -12.13
N LYS A 123 6.10 9.79 -11.73
CA LYS A 123 7.15 10.34 -12.60
C LYS A 123 8.22 9.27 -12.84
N LYS A 124 9.07 9.48 -13.85
CA LYS A 124 10.12 8.52 -14.23
C LYS A 124 11.11 8.21 -13.09
N ASP A 125 11.29 9.16 -12.19
CA ASP A 125 12.19 9.08 -11.04
C ASP A 125 11.47 8.77 -9.72
N GLU A 126 10.20 8.35 -9.79
CA GLU A 126 9.38 7.97 -8.63
C GLU A 126 9.03 6.48 -8.66
N VAL A 127 9.07 5.85 -7.49
CA VAL A 127 8.53 4.50 -7.26
C VAL A 127 7.48 4.55 -6.15
N LEU A 128 6.44 3.73 -6.28
CA LEU A 128 5.42 3.54 -5.27
C LEU A 128 5.64 2.21 -4.55
N LEU A 129 5.78 2.28 -3.23
CA LEU A 129 5.80 1.12 -2.34
C LEU A 129 4.38 0.90 -1.82
N GLU A 130 3.69 -0.12 -2.34
CA GLU A 130 2.27 -0.35 -2.04
C GLU A 130 2.03 -1.71 -1.42
N ASN A 131 0.91 -1.82 -0.70
CA ASN A 131 0.49 -3.03 0.00
C ASN A 131 1.56 -3.57 0.97
N VAL A 132 2.12 -2.66 1.76
CA VAL A 132 3.06 -2.99 2.84
C VAL A 132 2.37 -3.88 3.86
N PHE A 133 2.85 -5.09 4.03
CA PHE A 133 2.25 -6.06 4.93
C PHE A 133 3.30 -6.75 5.78
N THR A 134 2.98 -6.97 7.06
CA THR A 134 3.77 -7.80 7.97
C THR A 134 2.92 -8.95 8.49
N VAL A 135 3.45 -10.15 8.43
CA VAL A 135 2.85 -11.35 9.02
C VAL A 135 2.58 -11.09 10.51
N PRO A 136 1.37 -11.39 11.02
CA PRO A 136 0.93 -10.98 12.37
C PRO A 136 1.94 -11.26 13.49
N LYS A 137 2.56 -12.44 13.51
CA LYS A 137 3.54 -12.85 14.54
C LYS A 137 4.84 -12.00 14.58
N TYR A 138 5.10 -11.20 13.54
CA TYR A 138 6.29 -10.34 13.44
C TYR A 138 5.98 -8.85 13.61
N ARG A 139 4.73 -8.50 13.92
CA ARG A 139 4.34 -7.11 14.17
C ARG A 139 4.95 -6.58 15.47
N GLY A 140 5.16 -5.26 15.55
CA GLY A 140 5.76 -4.62 16.72
C GLY A 140 7.27 -4.76 16.85
N MET A 141 7.94 -5.49 15.94
CA MET A 141 9.38 -5.75 16.00
C MET A 141 10.25 -4.75 15.21
N GLY A 142 9.69 -3.64 14.76
CA GLY A 142 10.41 -2.65 13.94
C GLY A 142 10.75 -3.13 12.51
N ILE A 143 10.10 -4.19 12.03
CA ILE A 143 10.40 -4.78 10.72
C ILE A 143 10.01 -3.82 9.59
N ILE A 144 8.82 -3.22 9.62
CA ILE A 144 8.34 -2.36 8.53
C ILE A 144 9.28 -1.21 8.22
N PRO A 145 9.74 -0.39 9.20
CA PRO A 145 10.67 0.70 8.89
C PRO A 145 11.96 0.21 8.24
N ALA A 146 12.58 -0.85 8.75
CA ALA A 146 13.81 -1.39 8.21
C ALA A 146 13.61 -1.99 6.80
N PHE A 147 12.51 -2.71 6.59
CA PHE A 147 12.13 -3.31 5.32
C PHE A 147 11.87 -2.26 4.23
N LEU A 148 11.06 -1.25 4.55
CA LEU A 148 10.79 -0.14 3.61
C LEU A 148 12.05 0.66 3.28
N TYR A 149 12.92 0.86 4.28
CA TYR A 149 14.21 1.49 4.05
C TYR A 149 15.02 0.70 3.02
N ASP A 150 15.19 -0.61 3.21
CA ASP A 150 15.97 -1.47 2.32
C ASP A 150 15.40 -1.50 0.90
N VAL A 151 14.07 -1.68 0.76
CA VAL A 151 13.42 -1.68 -0.56
C VAL A 151 13.52 -0.32 -1.25
N ALA A 152 13.38 0.78 -0.49
CA ALA A 152 13.57 2.13 -1.04
C ALA A 152 15.01 2.35 -1.52
N GLU A 153 16.02 1.90 -0.77
CA GLU A 153 17.42 1.99 -1.19
C GLU A 153 17.68 1.17 -2.47
N THR A 154 17.14 -0.06 -2.56
CA THR A 154 17.27 -0.90 -3.76
C THR A 154 16.64 -0.24 -5.00
N SER A 155 15.62 0.59 -4.84
CA SER A 155 14.98 1.27 -5.97
C SER A 155 15.88 2.29 -6.67
N LYS A 156 16.98 2.71 -6.05
CA LYS A 156 18.01 3.57 -6.68
C LYS A 156 18.62 2.89 -7.90
N ASP A 157 18.78 1.57 -7.87
CA ASP A 157 19.33 0.79 -8.98
C ASP A 157 18.41 0.82 -10.21
N LEU A 158 17.12 1.18 -10.00
CA LEU A 158 16.13 1.41 -11.04
C LEU A 158 16.06 2.87 -11.48
N GLY A 159 16.96 3.73 -11.01
CA GLY A 159 17.01 5.17 -11.31
C GLY A 159 16.01 6.01 -10.52
N ALA A 160 15.39 5.46 -9.45
CA ALA A 160 14.48 6.23 -8.63
C ALA A 160 15.23 7.25 -7.76
N LYS A 161 14.71 8.48 -7.73
CA LYS A 161 15.11 9.55 -6.80
C LYS A 161 14.17 9.65 -5.62
N TYR A 162 12.92 9.24 -5.80
CA TYR A 162 11.88 9.34 -4.77
C TYR A 162 11.16 8.02 -4.61
N ALA A 163 11.01 7.59 -3.36
CA ALA A 163 10.10 6.52 -2.98
C ALA A 163 8.84 7.11 -2.34
N ILE A 164 7.67 6.60 -2.75
CA ILE A 164 6.36 7.07 -2.30
C ILE A 164 5.61 5.89 -1.66
N THR A 165 4.84 6.15 -0.64
CA THR A 165 3.90 5.17 -0.05
C THR A 165 2.66 5.89 0.48
N PHE A 166 1.57 5.14 0.76
CA PHE A 166 0.34 5.71 1.30
C PHE A 166 -0.07 4.99 2.58
N GLY A 167 -0.57 5.76 3.55
CA GLY A 167 -1.09 5.23 4.81
C GLY A 167 -2.32 5.99 5.27
N GLU A 168 -3.33 5.30 5.80
CA GLU A 168 -4.51 5.95 6.35
C GLU A 168 -4.14 6.79 7.57
N VAL A 169 -4.66 8.03 7.64
CA VAL A 169 -4.38 8.99 8.73
C VAL A 169 -4.75 8.41 10.09
N LYS A 170 -5.86 7.66 10.18
CA LYS A 170 -6.30 7.01 11.42
C LYS A 170 -5.34 5.92 11.92
N ASN A 171 -4.45 5.39 11.06
CA ASN A 171 -3.47 4.38 11.43
C ASN A 171 -2.13 5.03 11.83
N LYS A 172 -2.09 5.59 13.04
CA LYS A 172 -0.89 6.25 13.59
C LYS A 172 0.35 5.36 13.60
N ASN A 173 0.20 4.04 13.77
CA ASN A 173 1.33 3.10 13.77
C ASN A 173 1.97 3.01 12.37
N THR A 174 1.17 3.04 11.31
CA THR A 174 1.66 3.06 9.93
C THR A 174 2.43 4.35 9.66
N SER A 175 1.86 5.51 9.99
CA SER A 175 2.53 6.80 9.81
C SER A 175 3.85 6.87 10.57
N ARG A 176 3.87 6.42 11.83
CA ARG A 176 5.12 6.34 12.62
C ARG A 176 6.16 5.43 11.96
N SER A 177 5.75 4.25 11.45
CA SER A 177 6.65 3.32 10.78
C SER A 177 7.26 3.93 9.51
N TYR A 178 6.48 4.69 8.75
CA TYR A 178 6.96 5.36 7.54
C TYR A 178 7.94 6.49 7.87
N ASN A 179 7.63 7.30 8.90
CA ASN A 179 8.55 8.35 9.35
C ASN A 179 9.89 7.75 9.82
N TYR A 180 9.87 6.62 10.54
CA TYR A 180 11.10 5.91 10.94
C TYR A 180 11.89 5.36 9.75
N ALA A 181 11.26 5.10 8.62
CA ALA A 181 11.94 4.71 7.37
C ALA A 181 12.44 5.90 6.54
N GLY A 182 12.29 7.14 7.04
CA GLY A 182 12.75 8.36 6.39
C GLY A 182 11.73 8.97 5.40
N PHE A 183 10.49 8.51 5.43
CA PHE A 183 9.43 9.10 4.63
C PHE A 183 8.75 10.23 5.41
N SER A 184 8.38 11.30 4.71
CA SER A 184 7.64 12.44 5.28
C SER A 184 6.33 12.63 4.52
N PRO A 185 5.24 13.04 5.19
CA PRO A 185 4.00 13.37 4.53
C PRO A 185 4.21 14.49 3.49
N TYR A 186 3.66 14.33 2.28
CA TYR A 186 3.78 15.35 1.23
C TYR A 186 2.44 15.72 0.56
N ILE A 187 1.47 14.79 0.57
CA ILE A 187 0.10 15.05 0.09
C ILE A 187 -0.92 14.34 0.98
N VAL A 188 -2.15 14.85 0.96
CA VAL A 188 -3.33 14.20 1.56
C VAL A 188 -4.22 13.69 0.44
N ARG A 189 -4.52 12.40 0.44
CA ARG A 189 -5.54 11.81 -0.42
C ARG A 189 -6.85 11.72 0.34
N ARG A 190 -7.92 12.27 -0.23
CA ARG A 190 -9.29 12.08 0.24
C ARG A 190 -10.06 11.23 -0.76
N VAL A 191 -10.65 10.15 -0.29
CA VAL A 191 -11.59 9.33 -1.06
C VAL A 191 -12.94 9.44 -0.37
N SER A 192 -13.93 9.92 -1.08
CA SER A 192 -15.29 10.03 -0.56
C SER A 192 -16.28 9.35 -1.49
N TYR A 193 -17.32 8.80 -0.89
CA TYR A 193 -18.53 8.41 -1.58
C TYR A 193 -19.69 9.25 -1.06
N PHE A 194 -20.47 9.78 -1.97
CA PHE A 194 -21.74 10.45 -1.69
C PHE A 194 -22.75 10.00 -2.73
N LEU A 195 -23.86 9.40 -2.30
CA LEU A 195 -24.91 8.87 -3.18
C LEU A 195 -24.33 8.03 -4.34
N PHE A 196 -23.43 7.10 -4.01
CA PHE A 196 -22.72 6.21 -4.96
C PHE A 196 -21.70 6.89 -5.90
N ILE A 197 -21.59 8.22 -5.85
CA ILE A 197 -20.59 8.96 -6.63
C ILE A 197 -19.27 8.94 -5.84
N LYS A 198 -18.22 8.44 -6.49
CA LYS A 198 -16.86 8.41 -5.91
C LYS A 198 -16.09 9.65 -6.33
N SER A 199 -15.57 10.38 -5.36
CA SER A 199 -14.61 11.47 -5.55
C SER A 199 -13.25 11.08 -4.96
N ILE A 200 -12.17 11.47 -5.65
CA ILE A 200 -10.80 11.34 -5.15
C ILE A 200 -10.09 12.67 -5.40
N THR A 201 -9.60 13.28 -4.34
CA THR A 201 -8.80 14.50 -4.39
C THR A 201 -7.44 14.30 -3.74
N PHE A 202 -6.47 15.08 -4.21
CA PHE A 202 -5.15 15.20 -3.61
C PHE A 202 -4.93 16.66 -3.25
N GLU A 203 -4.50 16.89 -2.02
CA GLU A 203 -4.27 18.22 -1.44
C GLU A 203 -2.88 18.25 -0.82
N GLU A 204 -2.25 19.41 -0.75
CA GLU A 204 -1.02 19.58 0.02
C GLU A 204 -1.26 19.33 1.50
N VAL A 205 -0.23 18.83 2.20
CA VAL A 205 -0.31 18.61 3.65
C VAL A 205 -0.37 19.98 4.35
N SER A 206 -1.49 20.28 4.97
CA SER A 206 -1.61 21.47 5.81
C SER A 206 -0.93 21.26 7.17
N LYS A 207 -0.54 22.35 7.85
CA LYS A 207 0.07 22.31 9.20
C LYS A 207 -0.80 21.57 10.21
N GLU A 208 -2.12 21.66 10.07
CA GLU A 208 -3.12 20.99 10.92
C GLU A 208 -2.98 19.46 10.98
N TYR A 209 -2.32 18.85 10.00
CA TYR A 209 -2.09 17.40 9.96
C TYR A 209 -0.70 16.98 10.47
N LEU A 210 0.16 17.92 10.82
CA LEU A 210 1.53 17.66 11.28
C LEU A 210 1.67 17.69 12.81
N ASP A 211 0.67 18.24 13.49
CA ASP A 211 0.51 18.30 14.95
C ASP A 211 -0.28 17.07 15.44
#